data_fe8f055bb2ac91085823bb3740743f73
#
_entry.id   fe8f055bb2ac91085823bb3740743f73
#
_cell.length_a   1.000
_cell.length_b   1.000
_cell.length_c   1.000
_cell.angle_alpha   90.00
_cell.angle_beta   90.00
_cell.angle_gamma   90.00
#
_symmetry.space_group_name_H-M   'P 1'
#
loop_
_entity.id
_entity.type
_entity.pdbx_description
1 polymer ?
#
loop_
_entity_poly.entity_id
_entity_poly.type
_entity_poly.pdbx_seq_one_letter_code
_entity_poly.pdbx_strand_id
1 'polypeptide(L)'
;MSNKPKNPKGTRDFDPLTLQRRRYIINIIRSVFLSYGYNEIETPSIEKRSTLYQKYGSEGDKFIFNIINSGEKIRKADINSFNNEKFNDFISSISEKGLRFDLTVPLARYVSQHQNEISFPFKRF
;
A
#
# COMPACT_ATOMS: atom_id res chain seq x y z
N MET A 1 31.70 15.26 12.18
CA MET A 1 31.35 14.29 11.12
C MET A 1 30.25 14.89 10.27
N SER A 2 30.48 15.13 8.98
CA SER A 2 29.47 15.70 8.09
C SER A 2 28.34 14.69 7.88
N ASN A 3 27.17 14.97 8.45
CA ASN A 3 25.99 14.13 8.30
C ASN A 3 25.37 14.43 6.92
N LYS A 4 25.90 13.79 5.86
CA LYS A 4 25.31 13.95 4.52
C LYS A 4 23.90 13.37 4.52
N PRO A 5 22.90 14.10 3.98
CA PRO A 5 21.54 13.59 3.83
C PRO A 5 21.55 12.25 3.05
N LYS A 6 20.73 11.32 3.50
CA LYS A 6 20.60 9.99 2.87
C LYS A 6 19.11 9.63 2.76
N ASN A 7 18.78 8.91 1.72
CA ASN A 7 17.44 8.36 1.58
C ASN A 7 17.16 7.27 2.63
N PRO A 8 15.92 7.07 3.03
CA PRO A 8 15.53 5.94 3.85
C PRO A 8 15.97 4.62 3.21
N LYS A 9 16.33 3.63 4.03
CA LYS A 9 16.74 2.30 3.53
C LYS A 9 15.65 1.70 2.62
N GLY A 10 16.04 1.19 1.47
CA GLY A 10 15.13 0.62 0.48
C GLY A 10 14.49 1.62 -0.49
N THR A 11 14.81 2.93 -0.37
CA THR A 11 14.34 3.97 -1.28
C THR A 11 15.49 4.58 -2.07
N ARG A 12 15.17 5.21 -3.20
CA ARG A 12 16.15 5.91 -4.04
C ARG A 12 15.49 7.01 -4.85
N ASP A 13 16.25 8.02 -5.20
CA ASP A 13 15.87 9.02 -6.19
C ASP A 13 16.13 8.50 -7.61
N PHE A 14 15.41 9.04 -8.55
CA PHE A 14 15.64 8.80 -9.97
C PHE A 14 16.03 10.14 -10.63
N ASP A 15 17.18 10.17 -11.28
CA ASP A 15 17.61 11.28 -12.10
C ASP A 15 16.70 11.46 -13.33
N PRO A 16 16.72 12.65 -13.99
CA PRO A 16 15.84 12.94 -15.12
C PRO A 16 15.95 11.93 -16.28
N LEU A 17 17.17 11.49 -16.61
CA LEU A 17 17.39 10.54 -17.70
C LEU A 17 16.82 9.15 -17.37
N THR A 18 17.07 8.68 -16.16
CA THR A 18 16.51 7.40 -15.67
C THR A 18 14.99 7.46 -15.67
N LEU A 19 14.39 8.56 -15.20
CA LEU A 19 12.95 8.72 -15.20
C LEU A 19 12.34 8.75 -16.60
N GLN A 20 13.01 9.43 -17.56
CA GLN A 20 12.58 9.44 -18.96
C GLN A 20 12.59 8.03 -19.58
N ARG A 21 13.66 7.25 -19.35
CA ARG A 21 13.76 5.85 -19.81
C ARG A 21 12.67 4.97 -19.21
N ARG A 22 12.40 5.10 -17.92
CA ARG A 22 11.32 4.38 -17.25
C ARG A 22 9.95 4.69 -17.85
N ARG A 23 9.66 5.98 -18.08
CA ARG A 23 8.40 6.41 -18.71
C ARG A 23 8.24 5.87 -20.12
N TYR A 24 9.31 5.85 -20.89
CA TYR A 24 9.30 5.26 -22.23
C TYR A 24 8.88 3.79 -22.20
N ILE A 25 9.49 2.99 -21.32
CA ILE A 25 9.15 1.55 -21.17
C ILE A 25 7.71 1.40 -20.70
N ILE A 26 7.29 2.16 -19.70
CA ILE A 26 5.92 2.10 -19.16
C ILE A 26 4.89 2.43 -20.24
N ASN A 27 5.15 3.45 -21.08
CA ASN A 27 4.23 3.84 -22.16
C ASN A 27 4.09 2.75 -23.23
N ILE A 28 5.15 2.02 -23.55
CA ILE A 28 5.08 0.88 -24.48
C ILE A 28 4.21 -0.23 -23.87
N ILE A 29 4.47 -0.61 -22.62
CA ILE A 29 3.68 -1.64 -21.91
C ILE A 29 2.21 -1.22 -21.85
N ARG A 30 1.94 0.03 -21.47
CA ARG A 30 0.60 0.60 -21.39
C ARG A 30 -0.14 0.49 -22.73
N SER A 31 0.48 0.89 -23.84
CA SER A 31 -0.14 0.82 -25.16
C SER A 31 -0.55 -0.59 -25.54
N VAL A 32 0.29 -1.58 -25.21
CA VAL A 32 -0.01 -3.00 -25.44
C VAL A 32 -1.20 -3.45 -24.60
N PHE A 33 -1.22 -3.17 -23.30
CA PHE A 33 -2.36 -3.56 -22.44
C PHE A 33 -3.67 -2.94 -22.93
N LEU A 34 -3.66 -1.65 -23.28
CA LEU A 34 -4.85 -0.97 -23.81
C LEU A 34 -5.35 -1.61 -25.10
N SER A 35 -4.45 -2.05 -26.01
CA SER A 35 -4.84 -2.72 -27.27
C SER A 35 -5.51 -4.08 -27.05
N TYR A 36 -5.27 -4.72 -25.91
CA TYR A 36 -5.92 -5.97 -25.50
C TYR A 36 -7.16 -5.78 -24.61
N GLY A 37 -7.65 -4.53 -24.50
CA GLY A 37 -8.86 -4.21 -23.73
C GLY A 37 -8.66 -4.24 -22.21
N TYR A 38 -7.43 -4.04 -21.73
CA TYR A 38 -7.18 -3.82 -20.31
C TYR A 38 -7.43 -2.35 -19.96
N ASN A 39 -7.97 -2.11 -18.77
CA ASN A 39 -8.20 -0.78 -18.23
C ASN A 39 -7.11 -0.39 -17.24
N GLU A 40 -6.69 0.85 -17.30
CA GLU A 40 -5.77 1.41 -16.30
C GLU A 40 -6.57 1.85 -15.08
N ILE A 41 -6.17 1.39 -13.91
CA ILE A 41 -6.70 1.88 -12.64
C ILE A 41 -5.56 2.21 -11.70
N GLU A 42 -5.80 3.21 -10.85
CA GLU A 42 -4.88 3.55 -9.78
C GLU A 42 -5.60 3.44 -8.44
N THR A 43 -5.01 2.72 -7.51
CA THR A 43 -5.52 2.57 -6.15
C THR A 43 -4.55 3.23 -5.17
N PRO A 44 -5.03 3.73 -4.01
CA PRO A 44 -4.15 4.35 -3.02
C PRO A 44 -3.01 3.42 -2.58
N SER A 45 -1.83 3.99 -2.34
CA SER A 45 -0.70 3.26 -1.75
C SER A 45 -0.95 2.90 -0.28
N ILE A 46 -1.90 3.58 0.36
CA ILE A 46 -2.29 3.41 1.75
C ILE A 46 -3.66 2.76 1.79
N GLU A 47 -3.78 1.66 2.51
CA GLU A 47 -5.03 0.93 2.74
C GLU A 47 -5.35 0.88 4.24
N LYS A 48 -6.61 0.58 4.58
CA LYS A 48 -6.98 0.27 5.97
C LYS A 48 -6.24 -0.98 6.43
N ARG A 49 -5.65 -0.93 7.63
CA ARG A 49 -4.97 -2.08 8.22
C ARG A 49 -5.88 -3.31 8.26
N SER A 50 -7.13 -3.15 8.68
CA SER A 50 -8.11 -4.25 8.70
C SER A 50 -8.29 -4.94 7.34
N THR A 51 -8.32 -4.17 6.24
CA THR A 51 -8.46 -4.72 4.89
C THR A 51 -7.22 -5.53 4.47
N LEU A 52 -6.03 -5.05 4.81
CA LEU A 52 -4.78 -5.75 4.51
C LEU A 52 -4.66 -7.07 5.29
N TYR A 53 -4.98 -7.05 6.59
CA TYR A 53 -4.84 -8.21 7.46
C TYR A 53 -5.91 -9.28 7.28
N GLN A 54 -7.10 -8.95 6.76
CA GLN A 54 -8.13 -9.94 6.45
C GLN A 54 -7.64 -11.08 5.55
N LYS A 55 -6.73 -10.78 4.60
CA LYS A 55 -6.18 -11.79 3.69
C LYS A 55 -4.98 -12.54 4.26
N TYR A 56 -4.13 -11.86 5.01
CA TYR A 56 -2.79 -12.37 5.35
C TYR A 56 -2.65 -12.80 6.81
N GLY A 57 -3.65 -12.52 7.65
CA GLY A 57 -3.60 -12.90 9.06
C GLY A 57 -2.30 -12.45 9.75
N SER A 58 -1.74 -13.33 10.58
CA SER A 58 -0.48 -13.06 11.29
C SER A 58 0.75 -12.95 10.38
N GLU A 59 0.71 -13.48 9.16
CA GLU A 59 1.81 -13.32 8.20
C GLU A 59 1.90 -11.87 7.69
N GLY A 60 0.80 -11.12 7.73
CA GLY A 60 0.77 -9.70 7.38
C GLY A 60 1.79 -8.87 8.16
N ASP A 61 2.10 -9.25 9.39
CA ASP A 61 3.08 -8.54 10.22
C ASP A 61 4.49 -8.51 9.62
N LYS A 62 4.81 -9.46 8.76
CA LYS A 62 6.13 -9.55 8.10
C LYS A 62 6.26 -8.63 6.88
N PHE A 63 5.15 -8.28 6.23
CA PHE A 63 5.15 -7.62 4.93
C PHE A 63 4.50 -6.23 4.95
N ILE A 64 3.61 -5.96 5.90
CA ILE A 64 2.84 -4.73 5.95
C ILE A 64 3.58 -3.68 6.77
N PHE A 65 3.94 -2.57 6.13
CA PHE A 65 4.41 -1.39 6.85
C PHE A 65 3.22 -0.67 7.47
N ASN A 66 3.11 -0.74 8.79
CA ASN A 66 2.08 -0.03 9.54
C ASN A 66 2.40 1.46 9.61
N ILE A 67 1.38 2.30 9.39
CA ILE A 67 1.48 3.76 9.49
C ILE A 67 0.95 4.16 10.86
N ILE A 68 1.84 4.68 11.70
CA ILE A 68 1.48 5.12 13.06
C ILE A 68 0.53 6.33 12.97
N ASN A 69 -0.53 6.29 13.75
CA ASN A 69 -1.44 7.42 13.91
C ASN A 69 -0.70 8.62 14.51
N SER A 70 -1.16 9.83 14.22
CA SER A 70 -0.62 11.07 14.76
C SER A 70 -1.67 11.84 15.55
N GLY A 71 -1.23 12.85 16.31
CA GLY A 71 -2.09 13.73 17.09
C GLY A 71 -2.87 12.99 18.17
N GLU A 72 -4.14 13.33 18.34
CA GLU A 72 -5.01 12.77 19.38
C GLU A 72 -5.21 11.25 19.27
N LYS A 73 -5.11 10.68 18.08
CA LYS A 73 -5.29 9.24 17.89
C LYS A 73 -4.19 8.41 18.55
N ILE A 74 -2.94 8.88 18.54
CA ILE A 74 -1.85 8.15 19.18
C ILE A 74 -1.96 8.17 20.71
N ARG A 75 -2.60 9.21 21.28
CA ARG A 75 -2.83 9.30 22.73
C ARG A 75 -3.80 8.22 23.24
N LYS A 76 -4.58 7.61 22.34
CA LYS A 76 -5.50 6.52 22.65
C LYS A 76 -4.84 5.14 22.56
N ALA A 77 -3.50 5.06 22.53
CA ALA A 77 -2.76 3.81 22.51
C ALA A 77 -3.12 2.92 23.69
N ASP A 78 -3.37 1.64 23.42
CA ASP A 78 -3.66 0.66 24.45
C ASP A 78 -2.37 0.15 25.11
N ILE A 79 -1.89 0.90 26.08
CA ILE A 79 -0.67 0.58 26.84
C ILE A 79 -0.83 -0.73 27.62
N ASN A 80 -2.05 -1.09 28.05
CA ASN A 80 -2.28 -2.34 28.76
C ASN A 80 -2.02 -3.55 27.85
N SER A 81 -2.42 -3.48 26.58
CA SER A 81 -2.10 -4.54 25.61
C SER A 81 -0.59 -4.69 25.40
N PHE A 82 0.17 -3.60 25.39
CA PHE A 82 1.63 -3.67 25.33
C PHE A 82 2.23 -4.35 26.56
N ASN A 83 1.81 -3.95 27.76
CA ASN A 83 2.30 -4.50 29.03
C ASN A 83 1.94 -5.99 29.22
N ASN A 84 0.85 -6.46 28.61
CA ASN A 84 0.41 -7.85 28.62
C ASN A 84 0.90 -8.66 27.40
N GLU A 85 1.90 -8.19 26.68
CA GLU A 85 2.50 -8.84 25.51
C GLU A 85 1.53 -9.09 24.34
N LYS A 86 0.40 -8.41 24.31
CA LYS A 86 -0.59 -8.45 23.21
C LYS A 86 -0.20 -7.45 22.12
N PHE A 87 0.94 -7.67 21.49
CA PHE A 87 1.53 -6.69 20.55
C PHE A 87 0.64 -6.35 19.36
N ASN A 88 -0.13 -7.31 18.84
CA ASN A 88 -1.06 -7.04 17.73
C ASN A 88 -2.20 -6.10 18.11
N ASP A 89 -2.72 -6.22 19.32
CA ASP A 89 -3.77 -5.34 19.84
C ASP A 89 -3.19 -3.94 20.07
N PHE A 90 -2.00 -3.86 20.68
CA PHE A 90 -1.28 -2.60 20.81
C PHE A 90 -1.03 -1.91 19.46
N ILE A 91 -0.45 -2.62 18.47
CA ILE A 91 -0.24 -2.07 17.13
C ILE A 91 -1.55 -1.61 16.50
N SER A 92 -2.64 -2.36 16.68
CA SER A 92 -3.97 -2.00 16.16
C SER A 92 -4.48 -0.70 16.78
N SER A 93 -4.15 -0.43 18.05
CA SER A 93 -4.57 0.79 18.74
C SER A 93 -3.84 2.05 18.24
N ILE A 94 -2.62 1.90 17.72
CA ILE A 94 -1.79 3.03 17.26
C ILE A 94 -1.68 3.15 15.74
N SER A 95 -2.20 2.16 14.98
CA SER A 95 -2.12 2.13 13.53
C SER A 95 -3.40 1.63 12.89
N GLU A 96 -4.11 2.52 12.20
CA GLU A 96 -5.33 2.20 11.43
C GLU A 96 -5.04 1.91 9.97
N LYS A 97 -3.83 2.24 9.49
CA LYS A 97 -3.45 2.24 8.08
C LYS A 97 -2.13 1.51 7.89
N GLY A 98 -1.94 0.95 6.70
CA GLY A 98 -0.67 0.36 6.28
C GLY A 98 -0.37 0.66 4.81
N LEU A 99 0.88 0.50 4.42
CA LEU A 99 1.25 0.52 3.01
C LEU A 99 0.86 -0.81 2.38
N ARG A 100 0.26 -0.76 1.20
CA ARG A 100 0.06 -1.96 0.38
C ARG A 100 1.42 -2.54 -0.01
N PHE A 101 1.57 -3.84 0.00
CA PHE A 101 2.78 -4.51 -0.50
C PHE A 101 2.54 -5.23 -1.83
N ASP A 102 1.28 -5.48 -2.20
CA ASP A 102 0.86 -5.96 -3.51
C ASP A 102 -0.38 -5.21 -4.02
N LEU A 103 -0.87 -5.57 -5.18
CA LEU A 103 -2.04 -4.96 -5.80
C LEU A 103 -3.30 -5.84 -5.73
N THR A 104 -3.24 -7.01 -5.10
CA THR A 104 -4.37 -7.96 -5.05
C THR A 104 -5.47 -7.46 -4.13
N VAL A 105 -5.12 -7.08 -2.90
CA VAL A 105 -6.09 -6.56 -1.93
C VAL A 105 -6.70 -5.24 -2.39
N PRO A 106 -5.93 -4.25 -2.87
CA PRO A 106 -6.48 -3.04 -3.45
C PRO A 106 -7.43 -3.28 -4.62
N LEU A 107 -7.12 -4.24 -5.50
CA LEU A 107 -7.99 -4.61 -6.61
C LEU A 107 -9.29 -5.23 -6.11
N ALA A 108 -9.23 -6.20 -5.20
CA ALA A 108 -10.43 -6.84 -4.65
C ALA A 108 -11.36 -5.82 -3.99
N ARG A 109 -10.80 -4.88 -3.21
CA ARG A 109 -11.56 -3.78 -2.62
C ARG A 109 -12.17 -2.87 -3.69
N TYR A 110 -11.40 -2.49 -4.71
CA TYR A 110 -11.87 -1.64 -5.79
C TYR A 110 -13.06 -2.29 -6.52
N VAL A 111 -12.91 -3.55 -6.93
CA VAL A 111 -13.98 -4.29 -7.61
C VAL A 111 -15.23 -4.41 -6.73
N SER A 112 -15.08 -4.71 -5.44
CA SER A 112 -16.20 -4.80 -4.50
C SER A 112 -16.95 -3.47 -4.34
N GLN A 113 -16.22 -2.35 -4.32
CA GLN A 113 -16.83 -1.02 -4.16
C GLN A 113 -17.50 -0.50 -5.44
N HIS A 114 -17.02 -0.91 -6.62
CA HIS A 114 -17.45 -0.40 -7.92
C HIS A 114 -18.13 -1.48 -8.79
N GLN A 115 -18.63 -2.57 -8.18
CA GLN A 115 -19.19 -3.71 -8.92
C GLN A 115 -20.35 -3.35 -9.85
N ASN A 116 -21.08 -2.28 -9.53
CA ASN A 116 -22.21 -1.78 -10.34
C ASN A 116 -21.77 -0.77 -11.41
N GLU A 117 -20.54 -0.33 -11.41
CA GLU A 117 -19.98 0.68 -12.31
C GLU A 117 -19.06 0.07 -13.36
N ILE A 118 -18.49 -1.10 -13.07
CA ILE A 118 -17.53 -1.80 -13.94
C ILE A 118 -18.22 -2.91 -14.75
N SER A 119 -17.82 -3.05 -16.01
CA SER A 119 -18.27 -4.15 -16.85
C SER A 119 -17.37 -5.37 -16.71
N PHE A 120 -17.95 -6.56 -16.65
CA PHE A 120 -17.21 -7.82 -16.62
C PHE A 120 -17.16 -8.49 -18.00
N PRO A 121 -16.07 -9.19 -18.37
CA PRO A 121 -14.86 -9.41 -17.56
C PRO A 121 -14.00 -8.14 -17.41
N PHE A 122 -13.67 -7.77 -16.17
CA PHE A 122 -12.85 -6.62 -15.87
C PHE A 122 -11.37 -6.99 -15.90
N LYS A 123 -10.66 -6.49 -16.89
CA LYS A 123 -9.21 -6.66 -17.05
C LYS A 123 -8.53 -5.35 -16.68
N ARG A 124 -7.49 -5.41 -15.85
CA ARG A 124 -6.75 -4.21 -15.42
C ARG A 124 -5.23 -4.41 -15.47
N PHE A 125 -4.48 -3.32 -15.52
CA PHE A 125 -3.03 -3.26 -15.35
C PHE A 125 -2.66 -2.10 -14.46
#